data_44986b0e5e5666ad0e6b311ce4aec813
#
_entry.id   44986b0e5e5666ad0e6b311ce4aec813
#
_cell.length_a   1.000
_cell.length_b   1.000
_cell.length_c   1.000
_cell.angle_alpha   90.00
_cell.angle_beta   90.00
_cell.angle_gamma   90.00
#
_symmetry.space_group_name_H-M   'P 1'
#
loop_
_entity.id
_entity.type
_entity.pdbx_description
1 polymer ?
#
loop_
_entity_poly.entity_id
_entity_poly.type
_entity_poly.pdbx_seq_one_letter_code
_entity_poly.pdbx_strand_id
1 'polypeptide(L)'
;LNDVVFELYAKDDIVTQDGQNTTWFKAGELVATITTGSGAEFMSDCNGICKAKLEENGAVTLDVPLGEYEIKEVKTTYGHVLPSTNSWNLKFVWNSQDEEYVSDISDNTQDGVLDIRNELVSTEVRVTKKDARTSKPVPDTTFGFYTKDNIYDKDGNVILKAGSKITEVKTDKDGKAIIPFSVPVMGEGYGEK
;
A
#
# COMPACT_ATOMS: atom_id res chain seq x y z
N LEU A 1 -0.93 6.15 4.62
CA LEU A 1 -1.95 5.76 3.64
C LEU A 1 -3.13 5.13 4.36
N ASN A 2 -4.35 5.50 4.02
CA ASN A 2 -5.58 4.87 4.48
C ASN A 2 -6.06 3.82 3.46
N ASP A 3 -6.99 2.95 3.88
CA ASP A 3 -7.61 1.91 3.05
C ASP A 3 -6.62 0.84 2.53
N VAL A 4 -5.45 0.73 3.14
CA VAL A 4 -4.54 -0.40 2.93
C VAL A 4 -5.01 -1.55 3.81
N VAL A 5 -5.14 -2.75 3.23
CA VAL A 5 -5.61 -3.94 3.95
C VAL A 5 -4.47 -4.92 4.16
N PHE A 6 -4.28 -5.28 5.41
CA PHE A 6 -3.37 -6.32 5.84
C PHE A 6 -4.17 -7.50 6.43
N GLU A 7 -3.65 -8.69 6.23
CA GLU A 7 -4.13 -9.91 6.88
C GLU A 7 -3.02 -10.45 7.78
N LEU A 8 -3.37 -10.75 9.03
CA LEU A 8 -2.49 -11.36 10.02
C LEU A 8 -2.81 -12.84 10.14
N TYR A 9 -1.82 -13.69 9.91
CA TYR A 9 -1.94 -15.14 9.99
C TYR A 9 -1.08 -15.69 11.12
N ALA A 10 -1.56 -16.72 11.81
CA ALA A 10 -0.75 -17.51 12.73
C ALA A 10 0.29 -18.31 11.91
N LYS A 11 1.58 -18.15 12.20
CA LYS A 11 2.63 -18.90 11.54
C LYS A 11 2.78 -20.29 12.13
N ASP A 12 2.63 -20.38 13.46
CA ASP A 12 2.58 -21.61 14.25
C ASP A 12 1.28 -21.65 15.04
N ASP A 13 1.00 -22.76 15.71
CA ASP A 13 -0.16 -22.86 16.60
C ASP A 13 -0.03 -21.86 17.75
N ILE A 14 -1.01 -20.97 17.87
CA ILE A 14 -1.09 -19.98 18.93
C ILE A 14 -1.90 -20.57 20.08
N VAL A 15 -1.24 -20.81 21.20
CA VAL A 15 -1.81 -21.50 22.35
C VAL A 15 -1.80 -20.65 23.61
N THR A 16 -2.68 -20.98 24.56
CA THR A 16 -2.69 -20.33 25.87
C THR A 16 -1.39 -20.57 26.63
N GLN A 17 -0.95 -19.57 27.41
CA GLN A 17 0.25 -19.66 28.26
C GLN A 17 -0.07 -20.13 29.69
N ASP A 18 -1.27 -20.66 29.91
CA ASP A 18 -1.78 -21.11 31.21
C ASP A 18 -1.40 -22.55 31.56
N GLY A 19 -0.59 -23.21 30.73
CA GLY A 19 -0.18 -24.61 30.90
C GLY A 19 -1.20 -25.64 30.39
N GLN A 20 -2.38 -25.19 29.94
CA GLN A 20 -3.39 -26.07 29.35
C GLN A 20 -3.21 -26.24 27.85
N ASN A 21 -2.44 -25.35 27.20
CA ASN A 21 -2.15 -25.34 25.77
C ASN A 21 -3.42 -25.38 24.90
N THR A 22 -4.46 -24.65 25.32
CA THR A 22 -5.65 -24.48 24.49
C THR A 22 -5.28 -23.68 23.23
N THR A 23 -5.55 -24.23 22.05
CA THR A 23 -5.24 -23.56 20.78
C THR A 23 -6.28 -22.50 20.47
N TRP A 24 -5.84 -21.25 20.31
CA TRP A 24 -6.67 -20.15 19.79
C TRP A 24 -6.70 -20.11 18.28
N PHE A 25 -5.53 -20.29 17.65
CA PHE A 25 -5.38 -20.34 16.19
C PHE A 25 -4.40 -21.45 15.83
N LYS A 26 -4.69 -22.17 14.77
CA LYS A 26 -3.76 -23.12 14.18
C LYS A 26 -2.84 -22.44 13.19
N ALA A 27 -1.68 -23.04 12.96
CA ALA A 27 -0.76 -22.60 11.93
C ALA A 27 -1.47 -22.43 10.58
N GLY A 28 -1.30 -21.25 9.95
CA GLY A 28 -1.92 -20.84 8.70
C GLY A 28 -3.33 -20.26 8.82
N GLU A 29 -3.93 -20.23 10.02
CA GLU A 29 -5.25 -19.58 10.19
C GLU A 29 -5.15 -18.06 10.20
N LEU A 30 -6.15 -17.40 9.61
CA LEU A 30 -6.33 -15.96 9.69
C LEU A 30 -6.67 -15.55 11.12
N VAL A 31 -5.94 -14.59 11.65
CA VAL A 31 -6.10 -14.03 12.99
C VAL A 31 -6.89 -12.75 12.97
N ALA A 32 -6.51 -11.84 12.06
CA ALA A 32 -7.16 -10.54 11.91
C ALA A 32 -7.04 -9.99 10.49
N THR A 33 -8.02 -9.19 10.09
CA THR A 33 -7.96 -8.31 8.93
C THR A 33 -7.85 -6.87 9.42
N ILE A 34 -6.83 -6.15 8.98
CA ILE A 34 -6.48 -4.80 9.43
C ILE A 34 -6.66 -3.85 8.26
N THR A 35 -7.40 -2.76 8.46
CA THR A 35 -7.53 -1.70 7.45
C THR A 35 -7.04 -0.38 8.03
N THR A 36 -5.97 0.18 7.45
CA THR A 36 -5.43 1.47 7.89
C THR A 36 -6.48 2.57 7.78
N GLY A 37 -6.58 3.41 8.79
CA GLY A 37 -7.62 4.45 8.87
C GLY A 37 -9.01 3.97 9.29
N SER A 38 -9.22 2.63 9.45
CA SER A 38 -10.54 2.06 9.79
C SER A 38 -10.52 1.13 11.00
N GLY A 39 -9.41 0.44 11.28
CA GLY A 39 -9.29 -0.47 12.41
C GLY A 39 -8.97 -1.91 12.01
N ALA A 40 -9.28 -2.87 12.88
CA ALA A 40 -9.10 -4.29 12.59
C ALA A 40 -10.28 -5.14 13.08
N GLU A 41 -10.50 -6.23 12.37
CA GLU A 41 -11.47 -7.27 12.70
C GLU A 41 -10.72 -8.58 13.01
N PHE A 42 -10.93 -9.11 14.20
CA PHE A 42 -10.35 -10.38 14.65
C PHE A 42 -11.29 -11.55 14.41
N MET A 43 -10.73 -12.71 14.07
CA MET A 43 -11.47 -13.97 13.93
C MET A 43 -11.88 -14.57 15.28
N SER A 44 -11.20 -14.20 16.37
CA SER A 44 -11.50 -14.56 17.76
C SER A 44 -11.09 -13.42 18.70
N ASP A 45 -11.80 -13.26 19.81
CA ASP A 45 -11.42 -12.32 20.86
C ASP A 45 -10.31 -12.84 21.78
N CYS A 46 -9.89 -14.11 21.63
CA CYS A 46 -8.87 -14.77 22.43
C CYS A 46 -9.10 -14.57 23.94
N ASN A 47 -10.34 -14.75 24.40
CA ASN A 47 -10.74 -14.46 25.80
C ASN A 47 -10.44 -13.00 26.22
N GLY A 48 -10.62 -12.05 25.31
CA GLY A 48 -10.44 -10.64 25.54
C GLY A 48 -9.00 -10.12 25.40
N ILE A 49 -8.06 -10.96 24.90
CA ILE A 49 -6.69 -10.53 24.58
C ILE A 49 -6.64 -9.85 23.21
N CYS A 50 -7.28 -10.48 22.20
CA CYS A 50 -7.28 -9.95 20.83
C CYS A 50 -8.10 -8.66 20.74
N LYS A 51 -7.43 -7.52 20.59
CA LYS A 51 -8.04 -6.20 20.52
C LYS A 51 -7.37 -5.33 19.47
N ALA A 52 -8.11 -4.40 18.93
CA ALA A 52 -7.59 -3.38 18.05
C ALA A 52 -7.98 -2.00 18.56
N LYS A 53 -7.09 -1.03 18.36
CA LYS A 53 -7.33 0.38 18.62
C LYS A 53 -6.95 1.18 17.37
N LEU A 54 -7.88 1.98 16.89
CA LEU A 54 -7.61 2.96 15.86
C LEU A 54 -7.06 4.23 16.51
N GLU A 55 -5.87 4.65 16.10
CA GLU A 55 -5.23 5.86 16.58
C GLU A 55 -5.68 7.09 15.76
N GLU A 56 -5.54 8.29 16.32
CA GLU A 56 -5.95 9.55 15.67
C GLU A 56 -5.24 9.81 14.32
N ASN A 57 -4.04 9.28 14.14
CA ASN A 57 -3.27 9.37 12.89
C ASN A 57 -3.65 8.31 11.85
N GLY A 58 -4.66 7.47 12.11
CA GLY A 58 -5.10 6.39 11.25
C GLY A 58 -4.30 5.08 11.39
N ALA A 59 -3.30 5.04 12.29
CA ALA A 59 -2.62 3.79 12.63
C ALA A 59 -3.54 2.85 13.40
N VAL A 60 -3.31 1.55 13.27
CA VAL A 60 -4.06 0.51 13.99
C VAL A 60 -3.09 -0.23 14.89
N THR A 61 -3.32 -0.15 16.19
CA THR A 61 -2.58 -0.92 17.20
C THR A 61 -3.32 -2.21 17.49
N LEU A 62 -2.59 -3.32 17.59
CA LEU A 62 -3.14 -4.64 17.86
C LEU A 62 -2.56 -5.20 19.14
N ASP A 63 -3.42 -5.73 20.01
CA ASP A 63 -3.04 -6.65 21.07
C ASP A 63 -3.31 -8.08 20.57
N VAL A 64 -2.30 -8.94 20.59
CA VAL A 64 -2.38 -10.34 20.16
C VAL A 64 -1.66 -11.24 21.17
N PRO A 65 -2.04 -12.53 21.27
CA PRO A 65 -1.30 -13.49 22.10
C PRO A 65 0.17 -13.62 21.67
N LEU A 66 1.01 -14.10 22.57
CA LEU A 66 2.40 -14.44 22.25
C LEU A 66 2.44 -15.54 21.17
N GLY A 67 3.34 -15.41 20.21
CA GLY A 67 3.51 -16.37 19.13
C GLY A 67 4.21 -15.80 17.91
N GLU A 68 4.26 -16.61 16.87
CA GLU A 68 4.80 -16.21 15.57
C GLU A 68 3.65 -16.00 14.57
N TYR A 69 3.74 -14.91 13.84
CA TYR A 69 2.72 -14.48 12.88
C TYR A 69 3.36 -14.12 11.53
N GLU A 70 2.54 -14.14 10.50
CA GLU A 70 2.84 -13.58 9.22
C GLU A 70 1.82 -12.47 8.90
N ILE A 71 2.27 -11.26 8.64
CA ILE A 71 1.42 -10.17 8.15
C ILE A 71 1.60 -10.02 6.65
N LYS A 72 0.49 -9.94 5.92
CA LYS A 72 0.47 -9.77 4.46
C LYS A 72 -0.31 -8.52 4.09
N GLU A 73 0.27 -7.69 3.22
CA GLU A 73 -0.51 -6.67 2.54
C GLU A 73 -1.26 -7.31 1.38
N VAL A 74 -2.58 -7.36 1.46
CA VAL A 74 -3.44 -8.00 0.46
C VAL A 74 -4.14 -7.01 -0.47
N LYS A 75 -4.23 -5.76 -0.03
CA LYS A 75 -4.79 -4.67 -0.82
C LYS A 75 -4.11 -3.36 -0.45
N THR A 76 -3.68 -2.61 -1.44
CA THR A 76 -3.19 -1.25 -1.23
C THR A 76 -4.28 -0.22 -1.52
N THR A 77 -4.04 1.03 -1.11
CA THR A 77 -4.93 2.14 -1.42
C THR A 77 -4.93 2.44 -2.92
N TYR A 78 -5.99 3.10 -3.36
CA TYR A 78 -6.15 3.45 -4.77
C TYR A 78 -4.95 4.24 -5.32
N GLY A 79 -4.55 3.93 -6.56
CA GLY A 79 -3.45 4.60 -7.23
C GLY A 79 -2.05 4.08 -6.86
N HIS A 80 -1.97 3.07 -6.01
CA HIS A 80 -0.71 2.43 -5.61
C HIS A 80 -0.68 0.97 -6.05
N VAL A 81 0.50 0.40 -6.12
CA VAL A 81 0.72 -1.02 -6.40
C VAL A 81 1.18 -1.72 -5.13
N LEU A 82 0.78 -2.98 -4.99
CA LEU A 82 1.32 -3.84 -3.94
C LEU A 82 2.83 -3.98 -4.11
N PRO A 83 3.62 -3.92 -3.03
CA PRO A 83 5.05 -4.13 -3.11
C PRO A 83 5.36 -5.56 -3.56
N SER A 84 6.52 -5.77 -4.18
CA SER A 84 6.96 -7.10 -4.62
C SER A 84 7.14 -8.07 -3.44
N THR A 85 7.55 -7.54 -2.29
CA THR A 85 7.52 -8.23 -1.00
C THR A 85 6.33 -7.67 -0.23
N ASN A 86 5.31 -8.47 -0.03
CA ASN A 86 4.06 -8.08 0.62
C ASN A 86 3.72 -8.93 1.85
N SER A 87 4.70 -9.64 2.37
CA SER A 87 4.56 -10.52 3.54
C SER A 87 5.78 -10.43 4.43
N TRP A 88 5.55 -10.34 5.75
CA TRP A 88 6.59 -10.19 6.77
C TRP A 88 6.27 -11.07 7.97
N ASN A 89 7.33 -11.61 8.59
CA ASN A 89 7.20 -12.39 9.81
C ASN A 89 7.25 -11.48 11.03
N LEU A 90 6.37 -11.75 11.99
CA LEU A 90 6.31 -11.08 13.28
C LEU A 90 6.45 -12.13 14.37
N LYS A 91 7.23 -11.84 15.42
CA LYS A 91 7.40 -12.72 16.57
C LYS A 91 7.21 -11.93 17.85
N PHE A 92 6.28 -12.38 18.68
CA PHE A 92 6.02 -11.82 19.98
C PHE A 92 6.37 -12.87 21.04
N VAL A 93 7.40 -12.61 21.83
CA VAL A 93 7.93 -13.55 22.82
C VAL A 93 8.16 -12.87 24.16
N TRP A 94 8.15 -13.68 25.22
CA TRP A 94 8.59 -13.24 26.52
C TRP A 94 10.13 -13.35 26.62
N ASN A 95 10.79 -12.26 26.95
CA ASN A 95 12.22 -12.25 27.26
C ASN A 95 12.41 -12.46 28.76
N SER A 96 12.85 -13.66 29.15
CA SER A 96 13.05 -14.00 30.57
C SER A 96 14.28 -13.36 31.21
N GLN A 97 15.20 -12.79 30.42
CA GLN A 97 16.38 -12.10 30.95
C GLN A 97 16.07 -10.67 31.41
N ASP A 98 15.22 -9.99 30.64
CA ASP A 98 14.82 -8.60 30.90
C ASP A 98 13.42 -8.50 31.51
N GLU A 99 12.75 -9.63 31.72
CA GLU A 99 11.37 -9.73 32.26
C GLU A 99 10.37 -8.86 31.46
N GLU A 100 10.51 -8.82 30.13
CA GLU A 100 9.66 -8.04 29.27
C GLU A 100 9.18 -8.81 28.03
N TYR A 101 8.11 -8.32 27.40
CA TYR A 101 7.64 -8.82 26.12
C TYR A 101 8.42 -8.12 25.01
N VAL A 102 8.97 -8.91 24.10
CA VAL A 102 9.76 -8.42 22.97
C VAL A 102 9.02 -8.74 21.67
N SER A 103 8.93 -7.76 20.79
CA SER A 103 8.54 -7.97 19.41
C SER A 103 9.79 -8.05 18.53
N ASP A 104 9.93 -9.14 17.80
CA ASP A 104 10.93 -9.28 16.74
C ASP A 104 10.20 -9.28 15.39
N ILE A 105 10.52 -8.30 14.58
CA ILE A 105 10.00 -8.19 13.22
C ILE A 105 11.18 -8.52 12.31
N SER A 106 11.26 -9.77 11.88
CA SER A 106 12.33 -10.21 11.00
C SER A 106 12.14 -9.64 9.59
N ASP A 107 13.23 -9.18 9.02
CA ASP A 107 13.41 -8.69 7.66
C ASP A 107 12.90 -7.25 7.38
N ASN A 108 13.78 -6.28 7.52
CA ASN A 108 13.69 -4.84 7.20
C ASN A 108 13.29 -3.89 8.32
N THR A 109 13.65 -4.17 9.56
CA THR A 109 13.41 -3.19 10.61
C THR A 109 14.69 -2.43 10.99
N GLN A 110 14.56 -1.12 11.04
CA GLN A 110 15.38 -0.29 11.88
C GLN A 110 14.51 0.09 13.09
N ASP A 111 14.95 -0.25 14.30
CA ASP A 111 14.28 0.08 15.56
C ASP A 111 12.86 -0.52 15.77
N GLY A 112 12.62 -1.77 15.29
CA GLY A 112 11.34 -2.46 15.53
C GLY A 112 10.16 -1.92 14.70
N VAL A 113 10.41 -1.08 13.72
CA VAL A 113 9.37 -0.53 12.82
C VAL A 113 9.48 -1.16 11.44
N LEU A 114 8.41 -1.77 10.96
CA LEU A 114 8.28 -2.22 9.58
C LEU A 114 7.78 -1.06 8.71
N ASP A 115 8.67 -0.49 7.89
CA ASP A 115 8.32 0.57 6.93
C ASP A 115 7.92 -0.05 5.58
N ILE A 116 6.62 -0.11 5.31
CA ILE A 116 6.06 -0.64 4.08
C ILE A 116 5.74 0.53 3.15
N ARG A 117 6.32 0.51 1.95
CA ARG A 117 6.16 1.56 0.95
C ARG A 117 5.49 1.01 -0.29
N ASN A 118 4.36 1.60 -0.64
CA ASN A 118 3.66 1.33 -1.87
C ASN A 118 4.08 2.34 -2.94
N GLU A 119 4.46 1.84 -4.09
CA GLU A 119 4.75 2.69 -5.25
C GLU A 119 3.44 3.15 -5.90
N LEU A 120 3.48 4.38 -6.43
CA LEU A 120 2.37 4.90 -7.22
C LEU A 120 2.26 4.18 -8.55
N VAL A 121 1.05 3.86 -8.98
CA VAL A 121 0.80 3.43 -10.35
C VAL A 121 1.26 4.55 -11.27
N SER A 122 2.27 4.29 -12.08
CA SER A 122 2.81 5.26 -13.02
C SER A 122 2.84 4.68 -14.43
N THR A 123 2.67 5.53 -15.39
CA THR A 123 2.83 5.22 -16.81
C THR A 123 3.50 6.38 -17.51
N GLU A 124 3.93 6.17 -18.73
CA GLU A 124 4.51 7.23 -19.55
C GLU A 124 3.96 7.20 -20.97
N VAL A 125 3.80 8.37 -21.56
CA VAL A 125 3.55 8.50 -23.00
C VAL A 125 4.81 8.97 -23.68
N ARG A 126 5.29 8.17 -24.63
CA ARG A 126 6.46 8.51 -25.47
C ARG A 126 6.00 9.07 -26.78
N VAL A 127 6.48 10.27 -27.10
CA VAL A 127 6.21 10.94 -28.38
C VAL A 127 7.48 11.01 -29.20
N THR A 128 7.39 10.72 -30.50
CA THR A 128 8.47 10.96 -31.45
C THR A 128 7.96 11.83 -32.58
N LYS A 129 8.57 13.00 -32.76
CA LYS A 129 8.26 13.92 -33.83
C LYS A 129 9.28 13.81 -34.95
N LYS A 130 8.79 13.58 -36.18
CA LYS A 130 9.60 13.51 -37.38
C LYS A 130 9.00 14.41 -38.48
N ASP A 131 9.85 14.94 -39.31
CA ASP A 131 9.44 15.61 -40.55
C ASP A 131 8.87 14.58 -41.52
N ALA A 132 7.69 14.86 -42.08
CA ALA A 132 6.95 13.90 -42.89
C ALA A 132 7.64 13.57 -44.23
N ARG A 133 8.44 14.48 -44.76
CA ARG A 133 9.11 14.31 -46.06
C ARG A 133 10.50 13.69 -45.93
N THR A 134 11.25 14.10 -44.92
CA THR A 134 12.66 13.72 -44.77
C THR A 134 12.86 12.61 -43.72
N SER A 135 11.84 12.32 -42.91
CA SER A 135 11.89 11.40 -41.76
C SER A 135 12.90 11.80 -40.68
N LYS A 136 13.49 13.01 -40.79
CA LYS A 136 14.44 13.50 -39.78
C LYS A 136 13.73 13.88 -38.49
N PRO A 137 14.40 13.75 -37.34
CA PRO A 137 13.88 14.24 -36.08
C PRO A 137 13.57 15.73 -36.12
N VAL A 138 12.50 16.15 -35.45
CA VAL A 138 12.14 17.56 -35.29
C VAL A 138 12.23 17.91 -33.79
N PRO A 139 13.29 18.60 -33.37
CA PRO A 139 13.46 19.05 -31.99
C PRO A 139 12.57 20.25 -31.66
N ASP A 140 12.53 20.63 -30.39
CA ASP A 140 11.86 21.81 -29.85
C ASP A 140 10.37 21.95 -30.19
N THR A 141 9.74 20.84 -30.60
CA THR A 141 8.30 20.81 -30.82
C THR A 141 7.58 20.64 -29.47
N THR A 142 6.69 21.58 -29.19
CA THR A 142 5.88 21.55 -27.97
C THR A 142 4.62 20.70 -28.15
N PHE A 143 4.37 19.77 -27.22
CA PHE A 143 3.15 18.98 -27.11
C PHE A 143 2.42 19.32 -25.82
N GLY A 144 1.16 19.76 -25.91
CA GLY A 144 0.28 19.91 -24.77
C GLY A 144 -0.61 18.68 -24.60
N PHE A 145 -0.79 18.25 -23.36
CA PHE A 145 -1.69 17.17 -22.98
C PHE A 145 -2.91 17.74 -22.30
N TYR A 146 -4.07 17.30 -22.76
CA TYR A 146 -5.37 17.80 -22.30
C TYR A 146 -6.31 16.65 -22.00
N THR A 147 -7.18 16.84 -21.01
CA THR A 147 -8.27 15.91 -20.74
C THR A 147 -9.24 15.91 -21.93
N LYS A 148 -9.63 14.72 -22.40
CA LYS A 148 -10.70 14.59 -23.39
C LYS A 148 -12.07 14.75 -22.75
N ASP A 149 -12.26 14.11 -21.62
CA ASP A 149 -13.48 14.07 -20.83
C ASP A 149 -13.25 14.65 -19.43
N ASN A 150 -14.31 14.87 -18.67
CA ASN A 150 -14.17 15.21 -17.27
C ASN A 150 -13.52 14.04 -16.52
N ILE A 151 -12.65 14.39 -15.58
CA ILE A 151 -12.01 13.42 -14.69
C ILE A 151 -12.59 13.60 -13.30
N TYR A 152 -12.97 12.50 -12.68
CA TYR A 152 -13.69 12.47 -11.41
C TYR A 152 -12.85 11.81 -10.33
N ASP A 153 -13.05 12.20 -9.05
CA ASP A 153 -12.55 11.47 -7.91
C ASP A 153 -13.40 10.22 -7.61
N LYS A 154 -13.02 9.46 -6.57
CA LYS A 154 -13.76 8.26 -6.11
C LYS A 154 -15.22 8.57 -5.71
N ASP A 155 -15.51 9.80 -5.32
CA ASP A 155 -16.81 10.26 -4.84
C ASP A 155 -17.68 10.85 -5.96
N GLY A 156 -17.14 10.92 -7.18
CA GLY A 156 -17.80 11.44 -8.36
C GLY A 156 -17.69 12.96 -8.57
N ASN A 157 -16.84 13.64 -7.81
CA ASN A 157 -16.59 15.06 -8.01
C ASN A 157 -15.63 15.29 -9.19
N VAL A 158 -15.86 16.33 -9.97
CA VAL A 158 -14.98 16.67 -11.10
C VAL A 158 -13.68 17.28 -10.58
N ILE A 159 -12.56 16.58 -10.79
CA ILE A 159 -11.21 17.07 -10.47
C ILE A 159 -10.64 17.90 -11.61
N LEU A 160 -10.81 17.42 -12.84
CA LEU A 160 -10.42 18.15 -14.07
C LEU A 160 -11.57 18.14 -15.06
N LYS A 161 -11.89 19.29 -15.60
CA LYS A 161 -12.92 19.42 -16.64
C LYS A 161 -12.35 18.97 -18.00
N ALA A 162 -13.22 18.52 -18.89
CA ALA A 162 -12.88 18.28 -20.28
C ALA A 162 -12.17 19.51 -20.88
N GLY A 163 -11.09 19.28 -21.62
CA GLY A 163 -10.25 20.33 -22.21
C GLY A 163 -9.23 20.98 -21.25
N SER A 164 -9.15 20.55 -20.00
CA SER A 164 -8.12 21.05 -19.09
C SER A 164 -6.73 20.61 -19.52
N LYS A 165 -5.76 21.53 -19.51
CA LYS A 165 -4.35 21.22 -19.79
C LYS A 165 -3.75 20.49 -18.58
N ILE A 166 -3.21 19.29 -18.81
CA ILE A 166 -2.54 18.47 -17.80
C ILE A 166 -1.07 18.87 -17.70
N THR A 167 -0.37 18.87 -18.85
CA THR A 167 1.06 19.18 -18.89
C THR A 167 1.49 19.57 -20.29
N GLU A 168 2.74 19.99 -20.42
CA GLU A 168 3.37 20.34 -21.69
C GLU A 168 4.82 19.87 -21.70
N VAL A 169 5.26 19.31 -22.81
CA VAL A 169 6.63 18.85 -23.00
C VAL A 169 7.17 19.30 -24.37
N LYS A 170 8.49 19.41 -24.48
CA LYS A 170 9.18 19.66 -25.72
C LYS A 170 10.01 18.47 -26.17
N THR A 171 10.08 18.22 -27.46
CA THR A 171 10.97 17.23 -28.04
C THR A 171 12.42 17.65 -27.91
N ASP A 172 13.27 16.67 -27.61
CA ASP A 172 14.72 16.80 -27.57
C ASP A 172 15.34 16.85 -28.97
N LYS A 173 16.68 16.86 -29.04
CA LYS A 173 17.45 16.85 -30.28
C LYS A 173 17.13 15.67 -31.20
N ASP A 174 16.65 14.55 -30.66
CA ASP A 174 16.28 13.34 -31.37
C ASP A 174 14.78 13.30 -31.72
N GLY A 175 14.07 14.41 -31.48
CA GLY A 175 12.64 14.56 -31.73
C GLY A 175 11.78 13.77 -30.76
N LYS A 176 12.31 13.39 -29.58
CA LYS A 176 11.62 12.59 -28.58
C LYS A 176 11.18 13.42 -27.40
N ALA A 177 10.03 13.07 -26.82
CA ALA A 177 9.57 13.59 -25.55
C ALA A 177 8.92 12.46 -24.74
N ILE A 178 9.08 12.51 -23.42
CA ILE A 178 8.47 11.57 -22.48
C ILE A 178 7.59 12.39 -21.53
N ILE A 179 6.37 11.93 -21.34
CA ILE A 179 5.42 12.51 -20.41
C ILE A 179 5.15 11.46 -19.35
N PRO A 180 5.67 11.65 -18.14
CA PRO A 180 5.34 10.78 -17.03
C PRO A 180 3.92 11.09 -16.53
N PHE A 181 3.13 10.05 -16.30
CA PHE A 181 1.86 10.13 -15.59
C PHE A 181 1.93 9.25 -14.36
N SER A 182 1.56 9.80 -13.21
CA SER A 182 1.24 9.02 -12.04
C SER A 182 -0.20 9.27 -11.63
N VAL A 183 -0.89 8.22 -11.21
CA VAL A 183 -2.32 8.29 -10.86
C VAL A 183 -2.61 9.36 -9.78
N PRO A 184 -1.77 9.58 -8.77
CA PRO A 184 -2.00 10.65 -7.78
C PRO A 184 -1.73 12.06 -8.27
N VAL A 185 -1.02 12.27 -9.37
CA VAL A 185 -0.91 13.60 -10.00
C VAL A 185 -2.28 14.08 -10.47
N MET A 186 -3.21 13.17 -10.59
CA MET A 186 -4.57 13.42 -11.02
C MET A 186 -5.59 13.38 -9.87
N GLY A 187 -5.14 13.27 -8.62
CA GLY A 187 -5.96 13.22 -7.39
C GLY A 187 -6.20 11.81 -6.86
N GLU A 188 -6.25 11.68 -5.54
CA GLU A 188 -6.71 10.44 -4.91
C GLU A 188 -8.12 10.12 -5.42
N GLY A 189 -8.29 8.92 -5.96
CA GLY A 189 -9.59 8.43 -6.35
C GLY A 189 -9.91 8.37 -7.83
N TYR A 190 -8.91 8.31 -8.70
CA TYR A 190 -9.12 7.87 -10.06
C TYR A 190 -9.67 6.46 -10.06
N GLY A 191 -10.96 6.32 -10.11
CA GLY A 191 -11.65 5.08 -10.17
C GLY A 191 -12.38 4.91 -11.49
N GLU A 192 -12.34 3.71 -12.00
CA GLU A 192 -13.31 3.24 -12.98
C GLU A 192 -14.71 3.45 -12.42
N LYS A 193 -15.59 4.01 -13.26
CA LYS A 193 -17.03 3.84 -13.09
C LYS A 193 -17.44 2.52 -13.71
#